data_2d0d08bee6b98476e63c93bfde425f41
#
_entry.id   2d0d08bee6b98476e63c93bfde425f41
#
_cell.length_a   1.000
_cell.length_b   1.000
_cell.length_c   1.000
_cell.angle_alpha   90.00
_cell.angle_beta   90.00
_cell.angle_gamma   90.00
#
_symmetry.space_group_name_H-M   'P 1'
#
loop_
_entity.id
_entity.type
_entity.pdbx_description
1 polymer ?
#
loop_
_entity_poly.entity_id
_entity_poly.type
_entity_poly.pdbx_seq_one_letter_code
_entity_poly.pdbx_strand_id
1 'polypeptide(L)'
;VHLPERVRATTETEQRLSWQILNINAPLEEWFDGPMVYLSGHEAFAYVNEYETERKSRAGGSPPRFTTLERIKRYIDLGGLVVTNADGSNQRFTDAVQTLGRTMYPQYEWRTLPDDHYVYTLSAPVERPGGLIGLSNGVRELMIHCPQQDFGAALQVNDVNRRRDDFNMLSNVYYYASERGLTAPRLNRKLLLDES
;
A
#
# COMPACT_ATOMS: atom_id res chain seq x y z
N VAL A 1 -10.58 8.98 -8.08
CA VAL A 1 -10.95 10.38 -8.26
C VAL A 1 -11.83 10.90 -7.11
N HIS A 2 -12.62 10.04 -6.45
CA HIS A 2 -13.58 10.46 -5.43
C HIS A 2 -13.11 10.23 -3.98
N LEU A 3 -12.03 9.47 -3.75
CA LEU A 3 -11.48 9.27 -2.41
C LEU A 3 -11.09 10.60 -1.73
N PRO A 4 -10.41 11.56 -2.41
CA PRO A 4 -10.08 12.84 -1.83
C PRO A 4 -11.30 13.64 -1.35
N GLU A 5 -12.38 13.63 -2.12
CA GLU A 5 -13.63 14.32 -1.75
C GLU A 5 -14.31 13.67 -0.55
N ARG A 6 -14.28 12.34 -0.47
CA ARG A 6 -14.87 11.60 0.63
C ARG A 6 -14.10 11.75 1.93
N VAL A 7 -12.78 11.66 1.88
CA VAL A 7 -11.94 11.92 3.07
C VAL A 7 -12.12 13.37 3.53
N ARG A 8 -12.23 14.31 2.59
CA ARG A 8 -12.56 15.71 2.89
C ARG A 8 -13.94 15.88 3.55
N ALA A 9 -14.94 15.08 3.15
CA ALA A 9 -16.28 15.11 3.73
C ALA A 9 -16.37 14.48 5.12
N THR A 10 -15.45 13.57 5.46
CA THR A 10 -15.38 12.92 6.78
C THR A 10 -14.47 13.66 7.76
N THR A 11 -13.58 14.52 7.27
CA THR A 11 -12.76 15.40 8.11
C THR A 11 -13.31 16.81 8.03
N GLU A 12 -13.62 17.40 9.16
CA GLU A 12 -13.93 18.84 9.26
C GLU A 12 -12.69 19.73 8.95
N THR A 13 -11.59 19.12 8.53
CA THR A 13 -10.34 19.81 8.19
C THR A 13 -10.28 20.09 6.68
N GLU A 14 -9.95 21.32 6.31
CA GLU A 14 -9.77 21.81 4.93
C GLU A 14 -8.57 21.17 4.19
N GLN A 15 -8.08 20.01 4.60
CA GLN A 15 -6.96 19.35 3.95
C GLN A 15 -7.39 18.84 2.57
N ARG A 16 -6.80 19.42 1.54
CA ARG A 16 -6.97 18.94 0.16
C ARG A 16 -6.16 17.66 0.00
N LEU A 17 -6.85 16.53 -0.12
CA LEU A 17 -6.23 15.29 -0.54
C LEU A 17 -6.11 15.26 -2.04
N SER A 18 -4.92 14.96 -2.53
CA SER A 18 -4.65 14.70 -3.93
C SER A 18 -4.09 13.30 -4.09
N TRP A 19 -4.27 12.73 -5.26
CA TRP A 19 -3.62 11.49 -5.67
C TRP A 19 -2.86 11.74 -6.97
N GLN A 20 -1.79 11.02 -7.16
CA GLN A 20 -1.00 11.06 -8.40
C GLN A 20 -0.69 9.65 -8.87
N ILE A 21 -0.51 9.49 -10.16
CA ILE A 21 0.00 8.24 -10.73
C ILE A 21 1.51 8.25 -10.54
N LEU A 22 2.00 7.29 -9.76
CA LEU A 22 3.41 7.12 -9.52
C LEU A 22 4.02 6.25 -10.62
N ASN A 23 5.06 6.76 -11.26
CA ASN A 23 5.89 5.93 -12.13
C ASN A 23 6.75 5.01 -11.25
N ILE A 24 6.69 3.71 -11.47
CA ILE A 24 7.43 2.73 -10.69
C ILE A 24 8.96 2.91 -10.78
N ASN A 25 9.44 3.55 -11.84
CA ASN A 25 10.84 3.91 -12.04
C ASN A 25 11.19 5.32 -11.53
N ALA A 26 10.24 6.05 -10.95
CA ALA A 26 10.49 7.37 -10.38
C ALA A 26 11.54 7.29 -9.26
N PRO A 27 12.28 8.36 -8.99
CA PRO A 27 13.10 8.47 -7.79
C PRO A 27 12.32 8.14 -6.53
N LEU A 28 13.00 7.52 -5.54
CA LEU A 28 12.32 7.05 -4.33
C LEU A 28 11.70 8.19 -3.52
N GLU A 29 12.26 9.39 -3.64
CA GLU A 29 11.77 10.62 -3.01
C GLU A 29 10.32 10.90 -3.40
N GLU A 30 9.96 10.73 -4.69
CA GLU A 30 8.60 10.95 -5.19
C GLU A 30 7.58 9.96 -4.60
N TRP A 31 8.03 8.79 -4.14
CA TRP A 31 7.16 7.80 -3.50
C TRP A 31 6.63 8.29 -2.14
N PHE A 32 7.30 9.26 -1.54
CA PHE A 32 6.93 9.85 -0.25
C PHE A 32 6.10 11.13 -0.36
N ASP A 33 5.68 11.51 -1.57
CA ASP A 33 4.74 12.62 -1.76
C ASP A 33 3.35 12.29 -1.18
N GLY A 34 3.04 11.00 -1.01
CA GLY A 34 1.83 10.52 -0.35
C GLY A 34 2.13 9.61 0.85
N PRO A 35 1.16 9.43 1.76
CA PRO A 35 1.33 8.60 2.95
C PRO A 35 1.34 7.10 2.63
N MET A 36 0.79 6.71 1.50
CA MET A 36 0.72 5.32 1.06
C MET A 36 0.85 5.21 -0.46
N VAL A 37 1.33 4.06 -0.92
CA VAL A 37 1.27 3.63 -2.31
C VAL A 37 0.14 2.63 -2.47
N TYR A 38 -0.79 2.90 -3.40
CA TYR A 38 -1.89 2.01 -3.74
C TYR A 38 -1.62 1.31 -5.05
N LEU A 39 -1.74 -0.01 -5.05
CA LEU A 39 -1.50 -0.87 -6.20
C LEU A 39 -2.66 -1.83 -6.40
N SER A 40 -3.32 -1.75 -7.55
CA SER A 40 -4.38 -2.69 -7.92
C SER A 40 -4.04 -3.44 -9.20
N GLY A 41 -4.63 -4.61 -9.36
CA GLY A 41 -4.45 -5.40 -10.55
C GLY A 41 -5.25 -6.69 -10.57
N HIS A 42 -5.25 -7.31 -11.74
CA HIS A 42 -5.97 -8.57 -12.01
C HIS A 42 -5.03 -9.70 -12.50
N GLU A 43 -3.73 -9.43 -12.60
CA GLU A 43 -2.74 -10.40 -13.06
C GLU A 43 -1.59 -10.53 -12.06
N ALA A 44 -0.86 -11.63 -12.15
CA ALA A 44 0.35 -11.80 -11.37
C ALA A 44 1.41 -10.77 -11.78
N PHE A 45 2.12 -10.23 -10.81
CA PHE A 45 3.23 -9.33 -11.10
C PHE A 45 4.37 -10.07 -11.78
N ALA A 46 4.84 -9.56 -12.90
CA ALA A 46 6.06 -10.03 -13.54
C ALA A 46 7.33 -9.78 -12.67
N TYR A 47 7.25 -8.91 -11.69
CA TYR A 47 8.39 -8.39 -10.91
C TYR A 47 9.15 -9.43 -10.09
N VAL A 48 8.50 -10.52 -9.67
CA VAL A 48 9.19 -11.60 -8.93
C VAL A 48 10.18 -12.32 -9.86
N ASN A 49 9.79 -12.50 -11.12
CA ASN A 49 10.65 -13.14 -12.13
C ASN A 49 11.77 -12.22 -12.59
N GLU A 50 11.52 -10.90 -12.66
CA GLU A 50 12.53 -9.90 -13.00
C GLU A 50 13.64 -9.83 -11.94
N TYR A 51 13.29 -9.96 -10.66
CA TYR A 51 14.27 -9.97 -9.57
C TYR A 51 15.30 -11.09 -9.72
N GLU A 52 14.86 -12.31 -10.03
CA GLU A 52 15.77 -13.44 -10.23
C GLU A 52 16.62 -13.28 -11.50
N THR A 53 16.03 -12.74 -12.56
CA THR A 53 16.71 -12.52 -13.84
C THR A 53 17.74 -11.41 -13.73
N GLU A 54 17.40 -10.30 -13.08
CA GLU A 54 18.34 -9.19 -12.85
C GLU A 54 19.45 -9.54 -11.86
N ARG A 55 19.16 -10.34 -10.81
CA ARG A 55 20.19 -10.83 -9.90
C ARG A 55 21.23 -11.68 -10.61
N LYS A 56 20.83 -12.47 -11.61
CA LYS A 56 21.73 -13.27 -12.44
C LYS A 56 22.52 -12.39 -13.43
N SER A 57 21.94 -11.29 -13.90
CA SER A 57 22.57 -10.35 -14.83
C SER A 57 23.62 -9.44 -14.17
N ARG A 58 23.51 -9.19 -12.86
CA ARG A 58 24.43 -8.30 -12.10
C ARG A 58 25.84 -8.84 -11.91
N ALA A 59 26.11 -10.10 -12.23
CA ALA A 59 27.46 -10.66 -12.20
C ALA A 59 28.44 -9.98 -13.18
N GLY A 60 27.97 -9.02 -13.99
CA GLY A 60 28.72 -8.33 -15.04
C GLY A 60 29.05 -6.83 -14.84
N GLY A 61 28.89 -6.25 -13.66
CA GLY A 61 29.52 -4.96 -13.32
C GLY A 61 28.80 -3.66 -13.78
N SER A 62 27.52 -3.68 -14.08
CA SER A 62 26.72 -2.44 -14.29
C SER A 62 26.32 -1.77 -12.97
N PRO A 63 26.17 -0.42 -12.92
CA PRO A 63 25.78 0.27 -11.70
C PRO A 63 24.43 -0.25 -11.16
N PRO A 64 24.23 -0.25 -9.84
CA PRO A 64 23.04 -0.84 -9.22
C PRO A 64 21.77 -0.07 -9.62
N ARG A 65 21.02 -0.58 -10.56
CA ARG A 65 19.62 -0.21 -10.71
C ARG A 65 18.85 -0.99 -9.66
N PHE A 66 18.17 -0.27 -8.77
CA PHE A 66 17.22 -0.90 -7.86
C PHE A 66 16.12 -1.57 -8.69
N THR A 67 15.88 -2.85 -8.43
CA THR A 67 14.72 -3.54 -8.98
C THR A 67 13.44 -2.93 -8.42
N THR A 68 12.31 -3.14 -9.07
CA THR A 68 11.01 -2.73 -8.54
C THR A 68 10.77 -3.27 -7.13
N LEU A 69 11.13 -4.53 -6.88
CA LEU A 69 11.00 -5.15 -5.56
C LEU A 69 11.86 -4.44 -4.51
N GLU A 70 13.10 -4.12 -4.82
CA GLU A 70 14.00 -3.38 -3.92
C GLU A 70 13.47 -1.97 -3.62
N ARG A 71 12.87 -1.29 -4.61
CA ARG A 71 12.24 0.02 -4.41
C ARG A 71 11.03 -0.06 -3.48
N ILE A 72 10.14 -1.02 -3.70
CA ILE A 72 8.97 -1.25 -2.83
C ILE A 72 9.46 -1.55 -1.41
N LYS A 73 10.41 -2.46 -1.27
CA LYS A 73 10.97 -2.81 0.03
C LYS A 73 11.59 -1.60 0.72
N ARG A 74 12.39 -0.81 0.03
CA ARG A 74 13.02 0.38 0.59
C ARG A 74 12.00 1.44 0.98
N TYR A 75 10.95 1.65 0.18
CA TYR A 75 9.85 2.52 0.53
C TYR A 75 9.18 2.09 1.85
N ILE A 76 8.90 0.79 1.99
CA ILE A 76 8.31 0.22 3.22
C ILE A 76 9.28 0.38 4.40
N ASP A 77 10.55 0.05 4.24
CA ASP A 77 11.57 0.13 5.31
C ASP A 77 11.74 1.56 5.82
N LEU A 78 11.56 2.56 4.95
CA LEU A 78 11.58 3.98 5.29
C LEU A 78 10.24 4.51 5.88
N GLY A 79 9.29 3.63 6.15
CA GLY A 79 8.03 3.97 6.83
C GLY A 79 6.81 4.09 5.93
N GLY A 80 6.94 3.85 4.61
CA GLY A 80 5.80 3.82 3.69
C GLY A 80 4.87 2.63 3.95
N LEU A 81 3.60 2.78 3.59
CA LEU A 81 2.60 1.70 3.57
C LEU A 81 2.25 1.36 2.13
N VAL A 82 2.28 0.09 1.78
CA VAL A 82 1.79 -0.40 0.50
C VAL A 82 0.42 -1.04 0.68
N VAL A 83 -0.57 -0.51 0.00
CA VAL A 83 -1.93 -1.03 -0.03
C VAL A 83 -2.18 -1.68 -1.38
N THR A 84 -2.65 -2.91 -1.38
CA THR A 84 -2.89 -3.65 -2.61
C THR A 84 -4.33 -4.13 -2.69
N ASN A 85 -4.90 -4.15 -3.89
CA ASN A 85 -6.28 -4.56 -4.12
C ASN A 85 -6.37 -5.50 -5.32
N ALA A 86 -7.00 -6.65 -5.12
CA ALA A 86 -7.26 -7.59 -6.20
C ALA A 86 -8.52 -7.16 -6.96
N ASP A 87 -8.34 -6.64 -8.17
CA ASP A 87 -9.45 -6.25 -9.02
C ASP A 87 -10.31 -7.47 -9.36
N GLY A 88 -11.62 -7.36 -9.11
CA GLY A 88 -12.54 -8.48 -9.28
C GLY A 88 -12.24 -9.71 -8.42
N SER A 89 -11.62 -9.54 -7.26
CA SER A 89 -11.23 -10.62 -6.34
C SER A 89 -10.30 -11.68 -6.98
N ASN A 90 -9.39 -11.22 -7.82
CA ASN A 90 -8.52 -12.11 -8.58
C ASN A 90 -7.50 -12.84 -7.70
N GLN A 91 -7.60 -14.16 -7.64
CA GLN A 91 -6.74 -14.99 -6.79
C GLN A 91 -5.27 -14.96 -7.24
N ARG A 92 -4.99 -14.89 -8.56
CA ARG A 92 -3.60 -14.83 -9.07
C ARG A 92 -2.88 -13.58 -8.61
N PHE A 93 -3.59 -12.45 -8.58
CA PHE A 93 -3.05 -11.21 -8.04
C PHE A 93 -2.79 -11.34 -6.54
N THR A 94 -3.74 -11.90 -5.79
CA THR A 94 -3.60 -12.16 -4.35
C THR A 94 -2.37 -13.03 -4.05
N ASP A 95 -2.20 -14.13 -4.78
CA ASP A 95 -1.05 -15.03 -4.62
C ASP A 95 0.28 -14.32 -4.93
N ALA A 96 0.29 -13.48 -5.97
CA ALA A 96 1.46 -12.69 -6.33
C ALA A 96 1.83 -11.66 -5.26
N VAL A 97 0.84 -10.96 -4.67
CA VAL A 97 1.04 -10.03 -3.55
C VAL A 97 1.59 -10.75 -2.34
N GLN A 98 1.02 -11.88 -1.98
CA GLN A 98 1.51 -12.66 -0.84
C GLN A 98 2.93 -13.17 -1.06
N THR A 99 3.24 -13.61 -2.28
CA THR A 99 4.60 -14.03 -2.65
C THR A 99 5.57 -12.86 -2.58
N LEU A 100 5.18 -11.68 -3.07
CA LEU A 100 5.96 -10.45 -2.98
C LEU A 100 6.32 -10.12 -1.52
N GLY A 101 5.32 -10.14 -0.63
CA GLY A 101 5.54 -9.88 0.79
C GLY A 101 6.46 -10.89 1.46
N ARG A 102 6.27 -12.19 1.19
CA ARG A 102 7.18 -13.26 1.71
C ARG A 102 8.60 -13.13 1.18
N THR A 103 8.76 -12.70 -0.06
CA THR A 103 10.10 -12.50 -0.66
C THR A 103 10.83 -11.33 -0.02
N MET A 104 10.12 -10.23 0.25
CA MET A 104 10.71 -9.04 0.90
C MET A 104 10.97 -9.24 2.39
N TYR A 105 10.06 -9.95 3.06
CA TYR A 105 10.04 -10.10 4.52
C TYR A 105 9.75 -11.55 4.93
N PRO A 106 10.69 -12.48 4.71
CA PRO A 106 10.49 -13.90 4.99
C PRO A 106 10.29 -14.22 6.48
N GLN A 107 10.63 -13.27 7.37
CA GLN A 107 10.44 -13.37 8.81
C GLN A 107 9.05 -13.00 9.29
N TYR A 108 8.19 -12.45 8.43
CA TYR A 108 6.84 -12.02 8.79
C TYR A 108 5.79 -12.81 8.03
N GLU A 109 4.63 -12.99 8.65
CA GLU A 109 3.53 -13.75 8.08
C GLU A 109 2.34 -12.86 7.71
N TRP A 110 1.69 -13.18 6.61
CA TRP A 110 0.41 -12.62 6.26
C TRP A 110 -0.67 -13.15 7.20
N ARG A 111 -1.47 -12.25 7.74
CA ARG A 111 -2.57 -12.59 8.64
C ARG A 111 -3.83 -11.81 8.29
N THR A 112 -5.00 -12.39 8.53
CA THR A 112 -6.25 -11.65 8.50
C THR A 112 -6.22 -10.60 9.60
N LEU A 113 -6.59 -9.36 9.25
CA LEU A 113 -6.70 -8.29 10.23
C LEU A 113 -7.93 -8.55 11.10
N PRO A 114 -7.81 -8.50 12.43
CA PRO A 114 -8.95 -8.72 13.33
C PRO A 114 -9.96 -7.58 13.17
N ASP A 115 -11.23 -7.86 13.48
CA ASP A 115 -12.36 -6.94 13.25
C ASP A 115 -12.25 -5.64 14.06
N ASP A 116 -11.49 -5.63 15.15
CA ASP A 116 -11.18 -4.46 15.97
C ASP A 116 -9.94 -3.69 15.52
N HIS A 117 -9.33 -4.09 14.40
CA HIS A 117 -8.16 -3.38 13.87
C HIS A 117 -8.53 -1.95 13.45
N TYR A 118 -7.62 -0.99 13.69
CA TYR A 118 -7.82 0.44 13.41
C TYR A 118 -8.26 0.76 11.98
N VAL A 119 -7.87 -0.06 10.99
CA VAL A 119 -8.31 0.12 9.60
C VAL A 119 -9.83 -0.02 9.42
N TYR A 120 -10.56 -0.53 10.40
CA TYR A 120 -12.01 -0.64 10.35
C TYR A 120 -12.74 0.45 11.14
N THR A 121 -12.03 1.24 11.96
CA THR A 121 -12.69 2.14 12.92
C THR A 121 -12.10 3.55 12.99
N LEU A 122 -10.91 3.80 12.43
CA LEU A 122 -10.09 4.98 12.74
C LEU A 122 -10.77 6.34 12.42
N SER A 123 -11.44 6.43 11.29
CA SER A 123 -12.13 7.66 10.85
C SER A 123 -13.65 7.45 10.77
N ALA A 124 -14.07 6.31 10.27
CA ALA A 124 -15.47 5.97 10.13
C ALA A 124 -15.66 4.47 10.35
N PRO A 125 -16.69 4.05 11.11
CA PRO A 125 -16.93 2.64 11.33
C PRO A 125 -17.28 1.93 10.02
N VAL A 126 -16.74 0.73 9.85
CA VAL A 126 -17.11 -0.21 8.80
C VAL A 126 -18.14 -1.16 9.39
N GLU A 127 -19.34 -1.23 8.79
CA GLU A 127 -20.45 -2.05 9.33
C GLU A 127 -20.13 -3.54 9.27
N ARG A 128 -19.40 -3.94 8.23
CA ARG A 128 -18.96 -5.32 8.02
C ARG A 128 -17.44 -5.37 7.92
N PRO A 129 -16.75 -5.31 9.07
CA PRO A 129 -15.30 -5.42 9.09
C PRO A 129 -14.85 -6.79 8.61
N GLY A 130 -13.57 -6.89 8.26
CA GLY A 130 -12.95 -8.14 7.83
C GLY A 130 -12.56 -8.14 6.34
N GLY A 131 -11.94 -9.26 5.94
CA GLY A 131 -11.51 -9.47 4.57
C GLY A 131 -10.17 -8.83 4.18
N LEU A 132 -9.63 -7.92 4.98
CA LEU A 132 -8.27 -7.42 4.77
C LEU A 132 -7.24 -8.37 5.38
N ILE A 133 -6.12 -8.53 4.68
CA ILE A 133 -4.96 -9.24 5.19
C ILE A 133 -3.77 -8.29 5.29
N GLY A 134 -3.02 -8.42 6.36
CA GLY A 134 -1.87 -7.57 6.67
C GLY A 134 -0.57 -8.34 6.76
N LEU A 135 0.52 -7.71 6.40
CA LEU A 135 1.88 -8.13 6.67
C LEU A 135 2.47 -7.17 7.68
N SER A 136 2.71 -7.62 8.91
CA SER A 136 3.11 -6.78 10.03
C SER A 136 4.50 -7.13 10.54
N ASN A 137 5.22 -6.11 11.02
CA ASN A 137 6.46 -6.30 11.77
C ASN A 137 6.25 -6.30 13.31
N GLY A 138 5.00 -6.40 13.77
CA GLY A 138 4.62 -6.33 15.18
C GLY A 138 4.42 -4.91 15.72
N VAL A 139 4.86 -3.88 15.00
CA VAL A 139 4.68 -2.46 15.36
C VAL A 139 3.65 -1.78 14.45
N ARG A 140 3.69 -2.11 13.17
CA ARG A 140 2.78 -1.57 12.16
C ARG A 140 2.55 -2.58 11.04
N GLU A 141 1.50 -2.36 10.27
CA GLU A 141 1.34 -3.05 8.98
C GLU A 141 2.34 -2.45 7.98
N LEU A 142 3.09 -3.31 7.32
CA LEU A 142 4.02 -2.99 6.23
C LEU A 142 3.28 -2.97 4.90
N MET A 143 2.38 -3.93 4.74
CA MET A 143 1.48 -4.05 3.60
C MET A 143 0.07 -4.41 4.09
N ILE A 144 -0.92 -3.87 3.41
CA ILE A 144 -2.33 -4.26 3.58
C ILE A 144 -2.85 -4.71 2.22
N HIS A 145 -3.40 -5.91 2.15
CA HIS A 145 -4.00 -6.46 0.94
C HIS A 145 -5.50 -6.63 1.10
N CYS A 146 -6.23 -6.23 0.07
CA CYS A 146 -7.66 -6.36 -0.05
C CYS A 146 -7.99 -7.39 -1.13
N PRO A 147 -8.27 -8.65 -0.75
CA PRO A 147 -8.49 -9.74 -1.71
C PRO A 147 -9.91 -9.81 -2.28
N GLN A 148 -10.91 -9.29 -1.57
CA GLN A 148 -12.31 -9.52 -1.88
C GLN A 148 -13.08 -8.26 -2.27
N GLN A 149 -12.76 -7.11 -1.67
CA GLN A 149 -13.39 -5.85 -2.00
C GLN A 149 -12.75 -5.29 -3.27
N ASP A 150 -13.56 -4.66 -4.12
CA ASP A 150 -13.07 -3.96 -5.31
C ASP A 150 -13.17 -2.45 -5.07
N PHE A 151 -12.12 -1.90 -4.45
CA PHE A 151 -12.01 -0.47 -4.20
C PHE A 151 -11.93 0.33 -5.51
N GLY A 152 -11.29 -0.25 -6.54
CA GLY A 152 -11.22 0.38 -7.86
C GLY A 152 -12.60 0.61 -8.45
N ALA A 153 -13.44 -0.43 -8.44
CA ALA A 153 -14.83 -0.31 -8.89
C ALA A 153 -15.65 0.63 -8.01
N ALA A 154 -15.45 0.61 -6.67
CA ALA A 154 -16.13 1.53 -5.76
C ALA A 154 -15.81 2.99 -6.11
N LEU A 155 -14.54 3.31 -6.37
CA LEU A 155 -14.09 4.65 -6.75
C LEU A 155 -14.60 5.08 -8.13
N GLN A 156 -14.73 4.15 -9.08
CA GLN A 156 -15.21 4.44 -10.43
C GLN A 156 -16.72 4.72 -10.47
N VAL A 157 -17.51 3.89 -9.80
CA VAL A 157 -18.97 3.98 -9.82
C VAL A 157 -19.48 5.15 -8.98
N ASN A 158 -18.70 5.60 -7.99
CA ASN A 158 -19.06 6.68 -7.06
C ASN A 158 -20.43 6.51 -6.36
N ASP A 159 -20.87 5.28 -6.18
CA ASP A 159 -22.12 5.01 -5.44
C ASP A 159 -21.81 4.82 -3.94
N VAL A 160 -21.64 5.96 -3.29
CA VAL A 160 -21.30 6.02 -1.87
C VAL A 160 -22.32 5.31 -0.98
N ASN A 161 -23.60 5.32 -1.35
CA ASN A 161 -24.65 4.73 -0.52
C ASN A 161 -24.59 3.20 -0.54
N ARG A 162 -24.33 2.61 -1.71
CA ARG A 162 -24.21 1.15 -1.84
C ARG A 162 -22.86 0.60 -1.39
N ARG A 163 -21.80 1.43 -1.48
CA ARG A 163 -20.41 1.06 -1.21
C ARG A 163 -19.81 1.79 -0.02
N ARG A 164 -20.63 2.16 0.96
CA ARG A 164 -20.20 2.94 2.13
C ARG A 164 -19.03 2.28 2.86
N ASP A 165 -19.10 0.99 3.08
CA ASP A 165 -18.05 0.25 3.79
C ASP A 165 -16.71 0.30 3.05
N ASP A 166 -16.72 0.16 1.71
CA ASP A 166 -15.50 0.25 0.90
C ASP A 166 -14.84 1.64 1.03
N PHE A 167 -15.65 2.71 0.99
CA PHE A 167 -15.15 4.07 1.16
C PHE A 167 -14.66 4.33 2.59
N ASN A 168 -15.38 3.87 3.61
CA ASN A 168 -14.96 3.99 5.00
C ASN A 168 -13.66 3.24 5.23
N MET A 169 -13.55 2.03 4.74
CA MET A 169 -12.36 1.19 4.85
C MET A 169 -11.15 1.87 4.19
N LEU A 170 -11.30 2.35 2.95
CA LEU A 170 -10.22 3.01 2.24
C LEU A 170 -9.80 4.33 2.91
N SER A 171 -10.77 5.09 3.45
CA SER A 171 -10.50 6.29 4.25
C SER A 171 -9.72 5.94 5.52
N ASN A 172 -10.14 4.92 6.24
CA ASN A 172 -9.45 4.46 7.45
C ASN A 172 -8.02 4.00 7.16
N VAL A 173 -7.80 3.27 6.06
CA VAL A 173 -6.45 2.87 5.64
C VAL A 173 -5.58 4.10 5.33
N TYR A 174 -6.14 5.11 4.68
CA TYR A 174 -5.44 6.37 4.42
C TYR A 174 -5.03 7.06 5.74
N TYR A 175 -5.95 7.19 6.70
CA TYR A 175 -5.64 7.76 8.01
C TYR A 175 -4.63 6.92 8.78
N TYR A 176 -4.77 5.61 8.75
CA TYR A 176 -3.78 4.72 9.34
C TYR A 176 -2.37 4.97 8.78
N ALA A 177 -2.25 5.11 7.46
CA ALA A 177 -0.99 5.42 6.80
C ALA A 177 -0.46 6.80 7.20
N SER A 178 -1.34 7.82 7.27
CA SER A 178 -0.96 9.20 7.58
C SER A 178 -0.51 9.35 9.03
N GLU A 179 -1.27 8.82 9.98
CA GLU A 179 -0.98 8.96 11.40
C GLU A 179 0.22 8.11 11.85
N ARG A 180 0.30 6.87 11.36
CA ARG A 180 1.40 5.96 11.71
C ARG A 180 2.69 6.29 10.95
N GLY A 181 2.58 6.84 9.75
CA GLY A 181 3.73 7.35 8.99
C GLY A 181 4.39 8.58 9.62
N LEU A 182 3.65 9.36 10.41
CA LEU A 182 4.18 10.51 11.15
C LEU A 182 5.06 10.12 12.33
N THR A 183 4.96 8.90 12.84
CA THR A 183 5.82 8.41 13.94
C THR A 183 7.24 8.04 13.48
N ALA A 184 7.47 7.84 12.19
CA ALA A 184 8.82 7.77 11.64
C ALA A 184 9.33 9.21 11.45
N PRO A 185 10.38 9.67 12.16
CA PRO A 185 10.85 11.04 12.06
C PRO A 185 11.18 11.37 10.59
N ARG A 186 10.57 12.41 10.02
CA ARG A 186 10.85 12.89 8.66
C ARG A 186 12.33 13.17 8.43
N LEU A 187 13.04 13.52 9.50
CA LEU A 187 14.49 13.75 9.52
C LEU A 187 15.29 12.49 9.18
N ASN A 188 14.89 11.32 9.68
CA ASN A 188 15.59 10.07 9.38
C ASN A 188 15.39 9.64 7.92
N ARG A 189 14.26 10.00 7.29
CA ARG A 189 14.03 9.70 5.87
C ARG A 189 15.00 10.46 4.98
N LYS A 190 15.21 11.75 5.25
CA LYS A 190 16.12 12.58 4.47
C LYS A 190 17.56 12.09 4.58
N LEU A 191 18.02 11.79 5.79
CA LEU A 191 19.37 11.28 6.03
C LEU A 191 19.63 9.93 5.31
N LEU A 192 18.65 9.01 5.31
CA LEU A 192 18.80 7.71 4.65
C LEU A 192 18.73 7.80 3.12
N LEU A 193 18.11 8.84 2.55
CA LEU A 193 18.06 9.09 1.13
C LEU A 193 19.33 9.76 0.62
N ASP A 194 19.94 10.62 1.45
CA ASP A 194 21.19 11.34 1.10
C ASP A 194 22.44 10.42 1.14
N GLU A 195 22.38 9.26 1.79
CA GLU A 195 23.47 8.26 1.85
C GLU A 195 23.44 7.24 0.71
N SER A 196 22.57 7.40 -0.28
CA SER A 196 22.34 6.47 -1.40
C SER A 196 22.57 7.13 -2.73
#